data_8129376e0f7b0cb4a4f38cc397a49f97
#
_entry.id   8129376e0f7b0cb4a4f38cc397a49f97
#
_cell.length_a   1.000
_cell.length_b   1.000
_cell.length_c   1.000
_cell.angle_alpha   90.00
_cell.angle_beta   90.00
_cell.angle_gamma   90.00
#
_symmetry.space_group_name_H-M   'P 1'
#
loop_
_entity.id
_entity.type
_entity.pdbx_description
1 polymer ?
#
loop_
_entity_poly.entity_id
_entity_poly.type
_entity_poly.pdbx_seq_one_letter_code
_entity_poly.pdbx_strand_id
1 'polypeptide(L)' 'MNIKELAKKLDLSITTVSRALGGYSDVSEKTREKVKKYAL' A
#
# COMPACT_ATOMS: atom_id res chain seq x y z
N MET A 1 -2.58 3.94 -12.50
CA MET A 1 -2.04 2.71 -11.85
C MET A 1 -3.12 2.10 -10.96
N ASN A 2 -3.36 0.81 -11.10
CA ASN A 2 -4.36 0.17 -10.25
C ASN A 2 -3.69 -0.49 -9.03
N ILE A 3 -4.51 -0.97 -8.10
CA ILE A 3 -3.99 -1.52 -6.85
C ILE A 3 -3.14 -2.78 -7.05
N LYS A 4 -3.45 -3.57 -8.07
CA LYS A 4 -2.67 -4.77 -8.38
C LYS A 4 -1.25 -4.40 -8.80
N GLU A 5 -1.14 -3.40 -9.67
CA GLU A 5 0.16 -2.93 -10.13
C GLU A 5 0.95 -2.31 -8.99
N LEU A 6 0.28 -1.54 -8.16
CA LEU A 6 0.92 -0.90 -7.00
C LEU A 6 1.48 -1.95 -6.05
N ALA A 7 0.68 -2.97 -5.73
CA ALA A 7 1.09 -4.03 -4.83
C ALA A 7 2.30 -4.79 -5.39
N LYS A 8 2.26 -5.09 -6.67
CA LYS A 8 3.35 -5.79 -7.34
C LYS A 8 4.64 -4.97 -7.32
N LYS A 9 4.52 -3.68 -7.56
CA LYS A 9 5.66 -2.77 -7.58
C LYS A 9 6.30 -2.66 -6.20
N LEU A 10 5.50 -2.70 -5.17
CA LEU A 10 5.97 -2.59 -3.79
C LEU A 10 6.31 -3.94 -3.15
N ASP A 11 6.09 -5.02 -3.89
CA ASP A 11 6.29 -6.39 -3.38
C ASP A 11 5.41 -6.65 -2.15
N LEU A 12 4.17 -6.19 -2.22
CA LEU A 12 3.19 -6.36 -1.16
C LEU A 12 1.95 -7.06 -1.71
N SER A 13 1.12 -7.58 -0.80
CA SER A 13 -0.16 -8.15 -1.21
C SER A 13 -1.16 -7.03 -1.50
N ILE A 14 -2.16 -7.34 -2.34
CA ILE A 14 -3.22 -6.38 -2.64
C ILE A 14 -3.93 -5.97 -1.37
N THR A 15 -4.17 -6.93 -0.47
CA THR A 15 -4.81 -6.67 0.82
C THR A 15 -4.00 -5.67 1.65
N THR A 16 -2.69 -5.84 1.69
CA THR A 16 -1.80 -4.93 2.43
C THR A 16 -1.88 -3.52 1.88
N VAL A 17 -1.83 -3.40 0.55
CA VAL A 17 -1.91 -2.08 -0.09
C VAL A 17 -3.26 -1.42 0.18
N SER A 18 -4.34 -2.19 0.08
CA SER A 18 -5.69 -1.69 0.35
C SER A 18 -5.82 -1.17 1.79
N ARG A 19 -5.29 -1.91 2.74
CA ARG A 19 -5.32 -1.49 4.15
C ARG A 19 -4.46 -0.27 4.39
N ALA A 20 -3.31 -0.21 3.75
CA ALA A 20 -2.43 0.95 3.86
C ALA A 20 -3.11 2.22 3.38
N LEU A 21 -3.82 2.13 2.26
CA LEU A 21 -4.56 3.26 1.72
C LEU A 21 -5.76 3.63 2.59
N GLY A 22 -6.33 2.64 3.26
CA GLY A 22 -7.46 2.87 4.16
C GLY A 22 -7.07 3.42 5.54
N GLY A 23 -5.78 3.48 5.83
CA GLY A 23 -5.30 4.00 7.10
C GLY A 23 -5.46 3.05 8.28
N TYR A 24 -5.52 1.76 8.00
CA TYR A 24 -5.68 0.75 9.05
C TYR A 24 -4.41 0.66 9.90
N SER A 25 -4.60 0.53 11.22
CA SER A 25 -3.49 0.52 12.17
C SER A 25 -2.65 -0.76 12.15
N ASP A 26 -3.15 -1.83 11.53
CA ASP A 26 -2.41 -3.07 11.42
C ASP A 26 -1.33 -3.02 10.33
N VAL A 27 -1.27 -1.92 9.59
CA VAL A 27 -0.23 -1.68 8.60
C VAL A 27 0.79 -0.71 9.20
N SER A 28 2.08 -1.04 9.10
CA SER A 28 3.12 -0.20 9.68
C SER A 28 3.15 1.18 9.01
N GLU A 29 3.62 2.17 9.75
CA GLU A 29 3.71 3.53 9.26
C GLU A 29 4.62 3.62 8.02
N LYS A 30 5.72 2.88 8.04
CA LYS A 30 6.64 2.84 6.89
C LYS A 30 5.94 2.31 5.65
N THR A 31 5.14 1.25 5.80
CA THR A 31 4.41 0.67 4.69
C THR A 31 3.37 1.65 4.16
N ARG A 32 2.66 2.33 5.05
CA ARG A 32 1.66 3.32 4.64
C ARG A 32 2.31 4.46 3.87
N GLU A 33 3.44 4.95 4.32
CA GLU A 33 4.15 6.02 3.63
C GLU A 33 4.62 5.58 2.25
N LYS A 34 5.14 4.36 2.17
CA LYS A 34 5.58 3.79 0.90
C LYS A 34 4.43 3.71 -0.10
N VAL A 35 3.29 3.21 0.34
CA VAL A 35 2.11 3.08 -0.51
C VAL A 35 1.61 4.45 -0.95
N LYS A 36 1.52 5.40 -0.04
CA LYS A 36 1.09 6.76 -0.37
C LYS A 36 2.00 7.42 -1.38
N LYS A 37 3.30 7.23 -1.23
CA LYS A 37 4.28 7.81 -2.12
C LYS A 37 4.10 7.32 -3.55
N TYR A 38 3.85 6.04 -3.71
CA TYR A 38 3.68 5.46 -5.03
C TYR A 38 2.27 5.65 -5.60
N ALA A 39 1.28 5.86 -4.73
CA ALA A 39 -0.09 6.09 -5.16
C ALA A 39 -0.31 7.52 -5.68
N LEU A 40 0.58 8.42 -5.33
CA LEU A 40 0.54 9.76 -5.86
C LEU A 40 1.19 9.77 -7.25
#